data_1cdb9c8add9a20a59d6b6e5e3142c722
#
_entry.id   1cdb9c8add9a20a59d6b6e5e3142c722
#
_cell.length_a   1.000
_cell.length_b   1.000
_cell.length_c   1.000
_cell.angle_alpha   90.00
_cell.angle_beta   90.00
_cell.angle_gamma   90.00
#
_symmetry.space_group_name_H-M   'P 1'
#
loop_
_entity.id
_entity.type
_entity.pdbx_description
1 polymer ?
#
loop_
_entity_poly.entity_id
_entity_poly.type
_entity_poly.pdbx_seq_one_letter_code
_entity_poly.pdbx_strand_id
1 'polypeptide(L)'
;MIPYDKKSGKIWYNNELVDWADAKIHILNHGLHYASCVFEGERVYDNSIFKLEEHTSRLFYSAKRMGMTIPFTEKEINDACNKIISVQNVKNGYVRPTVWRGSEMMAISAQQTKIHVAVATWEWGSYFDPKLKIEGIRLNISNWRKPPPNTIPWDTKASGLYMINTLSKHEAEQQGYTD
;
A
#
# COMPACT_ATOMS: atom_id res chain seq x y z
N MET A 1 -14.57 13.17 -6.66
CA MET A 1 -14.14 12.04 -5.79
C MET A 1 -13.96 12.55 -4.37
N ILE A 2 -14.45 11.85 -3.33
CA ILE A 2 -14.22 12.25 -1.94
C ILE A 2 -12.73 12.01 -1.62
N PRO A 3 -12.00 13.03 -1.09
CA PRO A 3 -10.61 12.84 -0.67
C PRO A 3 -10.47 11.68 0.31
N TYR A 4 -9.35 10.95 0.24
CA TYR A 4 -9.16 9.74 1.06
C TYR A 4 -9.18 10.02 2.56
N ASP A 5 -8.68 11.18 3.00
CA ASP A 5 -8.69 11.63 4.39
C ASP A 5 -10.09 12.05 4.90
N LYS A 6 -11.07 12.20 3.99
CA LYS A 6 -12.46 12.57 4.27
C LYS A 6 -13.44 11.39 4.16
N LYS A 7 -12.95 10.21 3.85
CA LYS A 7 -13.78 8.99 3.88
C LYS A 7 -14.18 8.67 5.31
N SER A 8 -15.19 7.82 5.45
CA SER A 8 -15.71 7.38 6.76
C SER A 8 -15.61 5.87 6.90
N GLY A 9 -15.87 5.40 8.11
CA GLY A 9 -15.86 3.99 8.47
C GLY A 9 -14.66 3.62 9.33
N LYS A 10 -14.13 2.41 9.18
CA LYS A 10 -13.06 1.87 10.02
C LYS A 10 -11.81 1.53 9.21
N ILE A 11 -10.67 1.58 9.89
CA ILE A 11 -9.38 1.03 9.46
C ILE A 11 -8.95 0.03 10.53
N TRP A 12 -8.47 -1.14 10.12
CA TRP A 12 -7.79 -2.03 11.03
C TRP A 12 -6.37 -1.50 11.26
N TYR A 13 -6.02 -1.25 12.52
CA TYR A 13 -4.75 -0.63 12.91
C TYR A 13 -4.20 -1.34 14.15
N ASN A 14 -3.08 -2.04 14.03
CA ASN A 14 -2.43 -2.77 15.13
C ASN A 14 -3.41 -3.63 15.95
N ASN A 15 -4.23 -4.43 15.27
CA ASN A 15 -5.24 -5.32 15.84
C ASN A 15 -6.52 -4.64 16.38
N GLU A 16 -6.69 -3.35 16.16
CA GLU A 16 -7.88 -2.61 16.56
C GLU A 16 -8.63 -2.06 15.35
N LEU A 17 -9.93 -1.82 15.49
CA LEU A 17 -10.74 -1.09 14.51
C LEU A 17 -10.85 0.37 14.96
N VAL A 18 -10.05 1.24 14.36
CA VAL A 18 -10.10 2.68 14.62
C VAL A 18 -11.01 3.40 13.63
N ASP A 19 -11.54 4.54 14.00
CA ASP A 19 -12.28 5.38 13.06
C ASP A 19 -11.37 5.89 11.95
N TRP A 20 -11.90 5.99 10.73
CA TRP A 20 -11.13 6.42 9.56
C TRP A 20 -10.38 7.74 9.80
N ALA A 21 -11.06 8.69 10.43
CA ALA A 21 -10.50 10.00 10.73
C ALA A 21 -9.37 9.98 11.79
N ASP A 22 -9.29 8.90 12.57
CA ASP A 22 -8.32 8.76 13.67
C ASP A 22 -7.10 7.89 13.31
N ALA A 23 -7.13 7.25 12.14
CA ALA A 23 -5.98 6.52 11.61
C ALA A 23 -4.88 7.49 11.15
N LYS A 24 -4.18 8.08 12.10
CA LYS A 24 -3.14 9.11 11.90
C LYS A 24 -1.77 8.62 12.38
N ILE A 25 -0.73 9.16 11.78
CA ILE A 25 0.65 8.95 12.21
C ILE A 25 1.26 10.28 12.64
N HIS A 26 2.24 10.24 13.52
CA HIS A 26 3.00 11.43 13.89
C HIS A 26 3.87 11.91 12.73
N ILE A 27 4.04 13.23 12.58
CA ILE A 27 4.84 13.81 11.49
C ILE A 27 6.31 13.32 11.50
N LEU A 28 6.87 13.06 12.69
CA LEU A 28 8.21 12.46 12.83
C LEU A 28 8.16 10.92 12.75
N ASN A 29 7.40 10.38 11.79
CA ASN A 29 7.33 8.96 11.55
C ASN A 29 8.50 8.51 10.67
N HIS A 30 9.22 7.48 11.11
CA HIS A 30 10.40 6.98 10.37
C HIS A 30 10.03 6.48 8.97
N GLY A 31 8.87 5.85 8.82
CA GLY A 31 8.37 5.42 7.52
C GLY A 31 8.18 6.58 6.53
N LEU A 32 7.76 7.76 7.03
CA LEU A 32 7.57 8.95 6.22
C LEU A 32 8.92 9.57 5.79
N HIS A 33 9.88 9.67 6.72
CA HIS A 33 11.14 10.38 6.45
C HIS A 33 12.18 9.52 5.74
N TYR A 34 12.26 8.22 6.04
CA TYR A 34 13.29 7.30 5.51
C TYR A 34 12.70 6.18 4.65
N ALA A 35 11.43 6.30 4.25
CA ALA A 35 10.73 5.32 3.42
C ALA A 35 10.72 3.88 3.98
N SER A 36 10.86 3.73 5.31
CA SER A 36 10.78 2.43 5.98
C SER A 36 9.33 1.95 6.07
N CYS A 37 8.76 1.69 4.91
CA CYS A 37 7.38 1.29 4.73
C CYS A 37 7.26 0.34 3.54
N VAL A 38 6.47 -0.72 3.71
CA VAL A 38 6.06 -1.63 2.63
C VAL A 38 4.54 -1.72 2.62
N PHE A 39 3.97 -2.04 1.46
CA PHE A 39 2.52 -2.13 1.34
C PHE A 39 2.10 -3.16 0.30
N GLU A 40 0.84 -3.55 0.35
CA GLU A 40 0.20 -4.34 -0.70
C GLU A 40 -0.99 -3.60 -1.30
N GLY A 41 -1.45 -4.12 -2.41
CA GLY A 41 -2.62 -3.60 -3.10
C GLY A 41 -3.39 -4.75 -3.71
N GLU A 42 -4.56 -5.00 -3.18
CA GLU A 42 -5.35 -6.18 -3.46
C GLU A 42 -6.71 -5.79 -4.00
N ARG A 43 -7.15 -6.45 -5.05
CA ARG A 43 -8.49 -6.22 -5.62
C ARG A 43 -9.52 -7.08 -4.89
N VAL A 44 -10.68 -6.47 -4.63
CA VAL A 44 -11.86 -7.17 -4.11
C VAL A 44 -12.86 -7.30 -5.26
N TYR A 45 -13.34 -8.52 -5.48
CA TYR A 45 -14.38 -8.85 -6.42
C TYR A 45 -15.46 -9.67 -5.70
N ASP A 46 -16.70 -9.22 -5.70
CA ASP A 46 -17.83 -9.89 -5.04
C ASP A 46 -17.53 -10.32 -3.59
N ASN A 47 -17.02 -9.38 -2.79
CA ASN A 47 -16.60 -9.57 -1.39
C ASN A 47 -15.42 -10.55 -1.21
N SER A 48 -14.71 -10.93 -2.26
CA SER A 48 -13.57 -11.84 -2.21
C SER A 48 -12.30 -11.13 -2.61
N ILE A 49 -11.26 -11.24 -1.80
CA ILE A 49 -9.94 -10.66 -2.10
C ILE A 49 -9.21 -11.60 -3.06
N PHE A 50 -8.84 -11.09 -4.21
CA PHE A 50 -8.09 -11.87 -5.20
C PHE A 50 -6.66 -12.10 -4.72
N LYS A 51 -6.25 -13.38 -4.64
CA LYS A 51 -4.87 -13.77 -4.29
C LYS A 51 -4.38 -13.23 -2.94
N LEU A 52 -5.27 -13.21 -1.92
CA LEU A 52 -4.96 -12.67 -0.59
C LEU A 52 -3.69 -13.28 0.02
N GLU A 53 -3.57 -14.61 0.02
CA GLU A 53 -2.45 -15.29 0.66
C GLU A 53 -1.11 -14.96 -0.01
N GLU A 54 -1.09 -14.92 -1.35
CA GLU A 54 0.11 -14.56 -2.11
C GLU A 54 0.50 -13.09 -1.90
N HIS A 55 -0.47 -12.19 -1.76
CA HIS A 55 -0.22 -10.78 -1.43
C HIS A 55 0.35 -10.65 -0.01
N THR A 56 -0.24 -11.33 0.96
CA THR A 56 0.25 -11.32 2.34
C THR A 56 1.66 -11.89 2.43
N SER A 57 1.93 -13.02 1.78
CA SER A 57 3.28 -13.60 1.73
C SER A 57 4.30 -12.61 1.14
N ARG A 58 3.94 -11.87 0.09
CA ARG A 58 4.81 -10.83 -0.49
C ARG A 58 4.97 -9.63 0.44
N LEU A 59 3.95 -9.25 1.21
CA LEU A 59 4.06 -8.21 2.25
C LEU A 59 5.12 -8.60 3.29
N PHE A 60 5.06 -9.83 3.79
CA PHE A 60 6.04 -10.37 4.75
C PHE A 60 7.45 -10.45 4.15
N TYR A 61 7.57 -10.93 2.93
CA TYR A 61 8.84 -10.92 2.20
C TYR A 61 9.41 -9.50 2.11
N SER A 62 8.61 -8.53 1.67
CA SER A 62 9.04 -7.15 1.53
C SER A 62 9.45 -6.53 2.86
N ALA A 63 8.69 -6.77 3.94
CA ALA A 63 9.01 -6.31 5.28
C ALA A 63 10.35 -6.89 5.77
N LYS A 64 10.53 -8.20 5.62
CA LYS A 64 11.78 -8.89 6.00
C LYS A 64 12.99 -8.34 5.25
N ARG A 65 12.86 -8.11 3.93
CA ARG A 65 13.93 -7.50 3.10
C ARG A 65 14.28 -6.07 3.54
N MET A 66 13.33 -5.34 4.13
CA MET A 66 13.52 -4.00 4.70
C MET A 66 13.93 -4.04 6.18
N GLY A 67 14.28 -5.23 6.72
CA GLY A 67 14.67 -5.40 8.12
C GLY A 67 13.55 -5.15 9.13
N MET A 68 12.28 -5.34 8.72
CA MET A 68 11.11 -5.20 9.58
C MET A 68 10.52 -6.59 9.89
N THR A 69 10.26 -6.85 11.17
CA THR A 69 9.52 -8.03 11.61
C THR A 69 8.09 -7.61 11.91
N ILE A 70 7.14 -8.11 11.14
CA ILE A 70 5.70 -7.85 11.35
C ILE A 70 5.29 -8.51 12.67
N PRO A 71 4.64 -7.80 13.62
CA PRO A 71 4.26 -8.33 14.92
C PRO A 71 2.97 -9.18 14.89
N PHE A 72 2.62 -9.70 13.72
CA PHE A 72 1.46 -10.55 13.44
C PHE A 72 1.86 -11.70 12.54
N THR A 73 1.08 -12.76 12.53
CA THR A 73 1.20 -13.87 11.58
C THR A 73 0.54 -13.53 10.25
N GLU A 74 0.91 -14.24 9.17
CA GLU A 74 0.23 -14.10 7.88
C GLU A 74 -1.28 -14.36 7.99
N LYS A 75 -1.68 -15.35 8.82
CA LYS A 75 -3.08 -15.65 9.08
C LYS A 75 -3.82 -14.47 9.72
N GLU A 76 -3.24 -13.82 10.71
CA GLU A 76 -3.84 -12.66 11.37
C GLU A 76 -4.00 -11.48 10.41
N ILE A 77 -3.06 -11.28 9.48
CA ILE A 77 -3.19 -10.25 8.45
C ILE A 77 -4.29 -10.62 7.44
N ASN A 78 -4.38 -11.88 7.01
CA ASN A 78 -5.47 -12.36 6.15
C ASN A 78 -6.83 -12.17 6.82
N ASP A 79 -6.94 -12.52 8.10
CA ASP A 79 -8.16 -12.32 8.89
C ASP A 79 -8.51 -10.82 9.01
N ALA A 80 -7.52 -9.96 9.21
CA ALA A 80 -7.70 -8.50 9.24
C ALA A 80 -8.20 -7.94 7.90
N CYS A 81 -7.65 -8.41 6.77
CA CYS A 81 -8.10 -8.04 5.43
C CYS A 81 -9.56 -8.45 5.18
N ASN A 82 -9.91 -9.68 5.51
CA ASN A 82 -11.29 -10.17 5.40
C ASN A 82 -12.25 -9.42 6.34
N LYS A 83 -11.82 -9.17 7.57
CA LYS A 83 -12.61 -8.43 8.57
C LYS A 83 -12.92 -7.01 8.07
N ILE A 84 -11.92 -6.30 7.52
CA ILE A 84 -12.13 -4.89 7.15
C ILE A 84 -13.04 -4.74 5.92
N ILE A 85 -12.98 -5.63 4.93
CA ILE A 85 -13.91 -5.59 3.79
C ILE A 85 -15.34 -5.86 4.24
N SER A 86 -15.55 -6.76 5.22
CA SER A 86 -16.87 -7.05 5.80
C SER A 86 -17.38 -5.84 6.59
N VAL A 87 -16.59 -5.25 7.47
CA VAL A 87 -16.95 -4.08 8.29
C VAL A 87 -17.30 -2.87 7.42
N GLN A 88 -16.58 -2.67 6.32
CA GLN A 88 -16.80 -1.57 5.38
C GLN A 88 -17.84 -1.90 4.29
N ASN A 89 -18.35 -3.13 4.26
CA ASN A 89 -19.29 -3.63 3.25
C ASN A 89 -18.80 -3.39 1.80
N VAL A 90 -17.50 -3.62 1.56
CA VAL A 90 -16.90 -3.42 0.25
C VAL A 90 -17.08 -4.67 -0.61
N LYS A 91 -17.91 -4.57 -1.65
CA LYS A 91 -18.15 -5.65 -2.62
C LYS A 91 -17.12 -5.69 -3.73
N ASN A 92 -16.87 -4.55 -4.32
CA ASN A 92 -15.88 -4.38 -5.40
C ASN A 92 -14.97 -3.21 -5.03
N GLY A 93 -13.72 -3.48 -4.77
CA GLY A 93 -12.86 -2.46 -4.20
C GLY A 93 -11.39 -2.81 -4.16
N TYR A 94 -10.75 -2.24 -3.18
CA TYR A 94 -9.31 -2.34 -2.98
C TYR A 94 -8.97 -2.46 -1.50
N VAL A 95 -8.04 -3.36 -1.18
CA VAL A 95 -7.48 -3.49 0.16
C VAL A 95 -6.02 -3.04 0.13
N ARG A 96 -5.63 -2.28 1.14
CA ARG A 96 -4.29 -1.70 1.30
C ARG A 96 -3.69 -2.08 2.66
N PRO A 97 -3.09 -3.25 2.78
CA PRO A 97 -2.20 -3.53 3.91
C PRO A 97 -0.94 -2.67 3.81
N THR A 98 -0.52 -2.11 4.92
CA THR A 98 0.67 -1.24 5.02
C THR A 98 1.41 -1.55 6.31
N VAL A 99 2.74 -1.69 6.22
CA VAL A 99 3.64 -1.97 7.35
C VAL A 99 4.73 -0.92 7.36
N TRP A 100 4.98 -0.28 8.51
CA TRP A 100 5.97 0.78 8.60
C TRP A 100 6.65 0.86 9.97
N ARG A 101 7.82 1.49 10.03
CA ARG A 101 8.48 1.88 11.27
C ARG A 101 7.85 3.14 11.85
N GLY A 102 7.57 3.11 13.15
CA GLY A 102 6.88 4.18 13.88
C GLY A 102 7.72 5.42 14.15
N SER A 103 7.34 6.15 15.19
CA SER A 103 7.89 7.45 15.58
C SER A 103 8.70 7.41 16.89
N GLU A 104 9.00 6.21 17.40
CA GLU A 104 9.68 6.02 18.68
C GLU A 104 11.16 6.43 18.62
N MET A 105 11.72 6.46 17.43
CA MET A 105 13.09 6.91 17.19
C MET A 105 13.17 7.60 15.82
N MET A 106 13.95 8.68 15.74
CA MET A 106 14.16 9.46 14.54
C MET A 106 15.65 9.61 14.25
N ALA A 107 16.22 8.59 13.61
CA ALA A 107 17.61 8.54 13.14
C ALA A 107 17.71 7.49 12.03
N ILE A 108 18.83 7.44 11.30
CA ILE A 108 19.08 6.40 10.29
C ILE A 108 19.01 5.00 10.94
N SER A 109 19.61 4.84 12.12
CA SER A 109 19.41 3.63 12.92
C SER A 109 17.99 3.62 13.51
N ALA A 110 17.22 2.62 13.14
CA ALA A 110 15.79 2.53 13.50
C ALA A 110 15.44 1.21 14.21
N GLN A 111 16.42 0.56 14.84
CA GLN A 111 16.23 -0.76 15.45
C GLN A 111 15.28 -0.75 16.65
N GLN A 112 15.13 0.38 17.32
CA GLN A 112 14.24 0.55 18.48
C GLN A 112 12.84 1.03 18.12
N THR A 113 12.55 1.29 16.84
CA THR A 113 11.21 1.65 16.40
C THR A 113 10.28 0.44 16.45
N LYS A 114 9.03 0.70 16.82
CA LYS A 114 7.96 -0.30 16.67
C LYS A 114 7.59 -0.47 15.19
N ILE A 115 7.17 -1.68 14.85
CA ILE A 115 6.59 -1.97 13.54
C ILE A 115 5.07 -1.90 13.68
N HIS A 116 4.48 -1.04 12.89
CA HIS A 116 3.04 -0.83 12.84
C HIS A 116 2.45 -1.44 11.59
N VAL A 117 1.18 -1.85 11.69
CA VAL A 117 0.42 -2.41 10.58
C VAL A 117 -0.96 -1.77 10.53
N ALA A 118 -1.38 -1.38 9.34
CA ALA A 118 -2.75 -0.97 9.09
C ALA A 118 -3.30 -1.65 7.83
N VAL A 119 -4.60 -1.91 7.83
CA VAL A 119 -5.32 -2.40 6.66
C VAL A 119 -6.52 -1.48 6.42
N ALA A 120 -6.48 -0.75 5.31
CA ALA A 120 -7.58 0.07 4.85
C ALA A 120 -8.26 -0.57 3.64
N THR A 121 -9.58 -0.34 3.49
CA THR A 121 -10.32 -0.78 2.30
C THR A 121 -11.32 0.28 1.87
N TRP A 122 -11.58 0.34 0.58
CA TRP A 122 -12.57 1.26 0.00
C TRP A 122 -13.12 0.71 -1.31
N GLU A 123 -14.31 1.13 -1.65
CA GLU A 123 -14.86 0.85 -2.97
C GLU A 123 -13.99 1.50 -4.06
N TRP A 124 -13.62 0.70 -5.03
CA TRP A 124 -12.87 1.16 -6.18
C TRP A 124 -13.34 0.46 -7.45
N GLY A 125 -13.88 1.24 -8.35
CA GLY A 125 -14.30 0.76 -9.68
C GLY A 125 -13.12 0.29 -10.55
N SER A 126 -13.38 0.20 -11.85
CA SER A 126 -12.33 -0.14 -12.81
C SER A 126 -11.22 0.92 -12.82
N TYR A 127 -9.97 0.48 -12.94
CA TYR A 127 -8.81 1.35 -13.10
C TYR A 127 -8.90 2.22 -14.36
N PHE A 128 -9.46 1.66 -15.41
CA PHE A 128 -9.69 2.34 -16.68
C PHE A 128 -11.18 2.35 -17.02
N ASP A 129 -11.59 3.37 -17.79
CA ASP A 129 -12.89 3.41 -18.41
C ASP A 129 -13.15 2.10 -19.18
N PRO A 130 -14.37 1.52 -19.13
CA PRO A 130 -14.69 0.32 -19.87
C PRO A 130 -14.37 0.40 -21.37
N LYS A 131 -14.50 1.58 -21.98
CA LYS A 131 -14.14 1.83 -23.37
C LYS A 131 -12.65 1.64 -23.61
N LEU A 132 -11.78 2.17 -22.72
CA LEU A 132 -10.33 2.01 -22.80
C LEU A 132 -9.86 0.57 -22.61
N LYS A 133 -10.66 -0.29 -21.98
CA LYS A 133 -10.35 -1.72 -21.89
C LYS A 133 -10.45 -2.44 -23.21
N ILE A 134 -11.30 -1.93 -24.12
CA ILE A 134 -11.52 -2.50 -25.45
C ILE A 134 -10.58 -1.83 -26.47
N GLU A 135 -10.47 -0.53 -26.44
CA GLU A 135 -9.67 0.26 -27.39
C GLU A 135 -8.17 0.25 -27.06
N GLY A 136 -7.82 -0.12 -25.81
CA GLY A 136 -6.46 -0.04 -25.32
C GLY A 136 -6.11 1.34 -24.74
N ILE A 137 -4.89 1.47 -24.26
CA ILE A 137 -4.34 2.70 -23.68
C ILE A 137 -3.05 3.11 -24.39
N ARG A 138 -2.77 4.40 -24.39
CA ARG A 138 -1.51 4.93 -24.92
C ARG A 138 -0.45 4.92 -23.82
N LEU A 139 0.69 4.29 -24.09
CA LEU A 139 1.82 4.19 -23.16
C LEU A 139 3.02 4.98 -23.67
N ASN A 140 3.84 5.46 -22.75
CA ASN A 140 5.16 6.02 -23.01
C ASN A 140 6.26 5.19 -22.32
N ILE A 141 7.48 5.34 -22.79
CA ILE A 141 8.66 4.74 -22.15
C ILE A 141 9.32 5.81 -21.30
N SER A 142 9.26 5.66 -19.98
CA SER A 142 9.86 6.61 -19.04
C SER A 142 11.38 6.71 -19.17
N ASN A 143 11.92 7.89 -18.93
CA ASN A 143 13.35 8.13 -18.74
C ASN A 143 13.88 7.61 -17.40
N TRP A 144 13.00 7.50 -16.39
CA TRP A 144 13.34 6.93 -15.10
C TRP A 144 13.51 5.41 -15.21
N ARG A 145 14.47 4.86 -14.47
CA ARG A 145 14.74 3.42 -14.45
C ARG A 145 14.60 2.88 -13.04
N LYS A 146 14.05 1.67 -12.91
CA LYS A 146 14.08 0.98 -11.63
C LYS A 146 15.54 0.76 -11.20
N PRO A 147 15.83 0.91 -9.89
CA PRO A 147 17.15 0.62 -9.38
C PRO A 147 17.57 -0.81 -9.71
N PRO A 148 18.80 -1.05 -10.17
CA PRO A 148 19.29 -2.40 -10.41
C PRO A 148 19.49 -3.17 -9.09
N PRO A 149 19.65 -4.51 -9.15
CA PRO A 149 20.01 -5.31 -7.98
C PRO A 149 21.24 -4.75 -7.26
N ASN A 150 21.28 -4.87 -5.93
CA ASN A 150 22.37 -4.43 -5.05
C ASN A 150 22.48 -2.91 -4.78
N THR A 151 21.60 -2.10 -5.35
CA THR A 151 21.55 -0.66 -5.03
C THR A 151 20.52 -0.35 -3.94
N ILE A 152 19.43 -1.08 -3.91
CA ILE A 152 18.29 -0.91 -3.01
C ILE A 152 17.53 -2.25 -2.98
N PRO A 153 16.67 -2.54 -2.00
CA PRO A 153 15.78 -3.72 -2.02
C PRO A 153 14.75 -3.65 -3.16
N TRP A 154 15.23 -3.73 -4.40
CA TRP A 154 14.50 -3.49 -5.66
C TRP A 154 13.35 -4.46 -5.91
N ASP A 155 13.45 -5.64 -5.33
CA ASP A 155 12.51 -6.77 -5.43
C ASP A 155 11.35 -6.70 -4.42
N THR A 156 11.27 -5.61 -3.68
CA THR A 156 10.24 -5.40 -2.65
C THR A 156 9.12 -4.47 -3.12
N LYS A 157 8.02 -4.48 -2.36
CA LYS A 157 6.96 -3.48 -2.50
C LYS A 157 7.15 -2.34 -1.47
N ALA A 158 8.39 -1.83 -1.38
CA ALA A 158 8.73 -0.71 -0.53
C ALA A 158 8.23 0.62 -1.09
N SER A 159 7.67 1.49 -0.25
CA SER A 159 7.09 2.78 -0.67
C SER A 159 8.11 3.70 -1.36
N GLY A 160 9.36 3.69 -0.92
CA GLY A 160 10.43 4.48 -1.53
C GLY A 160 10.73 4.16 -2.99
N LEU A 161 10.41 2.93 -3.44
CA LEU A 161 10.55 2.55 -4.86
C LEU A 161 9.47 3.18 -5.76
N TYR A 162 8.37 3.65 -5.18
CA TYR A 162 7.24 4.19 -5.95
C TYR A 162 7.39 5.65 -6.34
N MET A 163 8.41 6.33 -5.84
CA MET A 163 8.74 7.70 -6.25
C MET A 163 8.94 7.80 -7.77
N ILE A 164 9.71 6.88 -8.36
CA ILE A 164 9.94 6.85 -9.81
C ILE A 164 8.66 6.55 -10.60
N ASN A 165 7.77 5.70 -10.06
CA ASN A 165 6.48 5.41 -10.70
C ASN A 165 5.63 6.68 -10.76
N THR A 166 5.60 7.48 -9.68
CA THR A 166 4.87 8.76 -9.65
C THR A 166 5.43 9.74 -10.67
N LEU A 167 6.74 9.91 -10.71
CA LEU A 167 7.40 10.80 -11.68
C LEU A 167 7.13 10.36 -13.12
N SER A 168 7.28 9.06 -13.41
CA SER A 168 7.01 8.50 -14.74
C SER A 168 5.56 8.71 -15.16
N LYS A 169 4.61 8.48 -14.24
CA LYS A 169 3.19 8.68 -14.48
C LYS A 169 2.84 10.13 -14.81
N HIS A 170 3.37 11.07 -14.02
CA HIS A 170 3.16 12.50 -14.25
C HIS A 170 3.73 12.94 -15.61
N GLU A 171 4.93 12.46 -15.97
CA GLU A 171 5.56 12.77 -17.26
C GLU A 171 4.69 12.23 -18.42
N ALA A 172 4.22 11.00 -18.32
CA ALA A 172 3.36 10.39 -19.33
C ALA A 172 2.05 11.19 -19.51
N GLU A 173 1.38 11.52 -18.41
CA GLU A 173 0.14 12.32 -18.42
C GLU A 173 0.34 13.71 -19.03
N GLN A 174 1.43 14.41 -18.69
CA GLN A 174 1.76 15.72 -19.27
C GLN A 174 1.97 15.65 -20.78
N GLN A 175 2.45 14.52 -21.29
CA GLN A 175 2.63 14.26 -22.72
C GLN A 175 1.39 13.67 -23.42
N GLY A 176 0.26 13.53 -22.70
CA GLY A 176 -0.99 13.02 -23.23
C GLY A 176 -1.06 11.48 -23.36
N TYR A 177 -0.16 10.75 -22.68
CA TYR A 177 -0.26 9.30 -22.54
C TYR A 177 -1.08 8.90 -21.34
N THR A 178 -1.56 7.66 -21.34
CA THR A 178 -2.34 7.12 -20.21
C THR A 178 -1.42 6.63 -19.08
N ASP A 179 -0.26 6.05 -19.43
CA ASP A 179 0.73 5.56 -18.48
C ASP A 179 2.11 5.49 -19.12
#